data_abe4bc61bd2f995c18c42f50513c53f9
#
_entry.id   abe4bc61bd2f995c18c42f50513c53f9
#
_cell.length_a   1.000
_cell.length_b   1.000
_cell.length_c   1.000
_cell.angle_alpha   90.00
_cell.angle_beta   90.00
_cell.angle_gamma   90.00
#
_symmetry.space_group_name_H-M   'P 1'
#
loop_
_entity.id
_entity.type
_entity.pdbx_description
1 polymer ?
#
loop_
_entity_poly.entity_id
_entity_poly.type
_entity_poly.pdbx_seq_one_letter_code
_entity_poly.pdbx_strand_id
1 'polypeptide(L)'
;MTAPVSELLSNYLGGQWRIGTGKGTALLDPVTGTELVRVDATGLDLAAGFAFAREQGGAALRALSYQQRGALLGAVLKVLQANRDAYYEIATANSGTVKNDSAVDIDGGLFTLGVYAKMGDSLGDRHFLLDGEPARLGKDPLFQSQHIQSPTRGLALFINAFNFPAWGLWEKAAPALLSGVPVIIKPATATAWLTQRMVKDVVDAGILPAGALSVVCGSSAGLLDQLQAFDVLSFTGSAETAAVIRSHPAVTQRSVRVNIEADSLNSALLLPGEAMGSESFELLAKEVVREMTVKSGQKCTAIRRVFVPEALYAAAAQAIGARLAKTSVGNPRNETVRMGALVNRTQYDAVRDGLAYLKKQTEVLHDGATHALVDADASSCCVGPTLLGTRDAAGSDVSDRVHDTEVFGPVATLIPYRDLAHALQLVRRGQGSLVCSVYGLSLIHI
;
A
#
# COMPACT_ATOMS: atom_id res chain seq x y z
N MET A 1 -0.77 40.44 -2.44
CA MET A 1 -0.52 39.55 -3.56
C MET A 1 -1.33 38.29 -3.28
N THR A 2 -2.33 37.98 -4.12
CA THR A 2 -3.06 36.70 -4.05
C THR A 2 -2.05 35.59 -4.39
N ALA A 3 -1.91 34.59 -3.50
CA ALA A 3 -1.12 33.41 -3.81
C ALA A 3 -1.58 32.83 -5.17
N PRO A 4 -0.66 32.33 -6.02
CA PRO A 4 -1.07 31.69 -7.26
C PRO A 4 -2.03 30.56 -6.92
N VAL A 5 -3.14 30.49 -7.64
CA VAL A 5 -4.12 29.40 -7.49
C VAL A 5 -3.39 28.11 -7.88
N SER A 6 -3.31 27.16 -6.95
CA SER A 6 -2.68 25.87 -7.22
C SER A 6 -3.43 25.11 -8.32
N GLU A 7 -2.69 24.36 -9.11
CA GLU A 7 -3.26 23.58 -10.23
C GLU A 7 -4.30 22.56 -9.73
N LEU A 8 -5.47 22.54 -10.38
CA LEU A 8 -6.46 21.49 -10.17
C LEU A 8 -6.14 20.34 -11.15
N LEU A 9 -5.72 19.20 -10.59
CA LEU A 9 -5.33 18.03 -11.40
C LEU A 9 -6.52 17.50 -12.20
N SER A 10 -6.28 17.22 -13.48
CA SER A 10 -7.28 16.61 -14.35
C SER A 10 -7.43 15.11 -14.08
N ASN A 11 -8.62 14.60 -14.29
CA ASN A 11 -8.98 13.19 -14.32
C ASN A 11 -8.93 12.67 -15.75
N TYR A 12 -8.57 11.42 -15.97
CA TYR A 12 -8.69 10.77 -17.26
C TYR A 12 -9.78 9.71 -17.22
N LEU A 13 -10.90 9.99 -17.87
CA LEU A 13 -12.07 9.12 -17.85
C LEU A 13 -12.84 9.25 -19.17
N GLY A 14 -13.33 8.12 -19.70
CA GLY A 14 -14.03 8.12 -21.00
C GLY A 14 -13.13 8.51 -22.18
N GLY A 15 -11.83 8.24 -22.09
CA GLY A 15 -10.86 8.58 -23.15
C GLY A 15 -10.47 10.06 -23.21
N GLN A 16 -10.80 10.87 -22.21
CA GLN A 16 -10.56 12.31 -22.21
C GLN A 16 -10.08 12.82 -20.85
N TRP A 17 -9.21 13.83 -20.87
CA TRP A 17 -8.87 14.62 -19.70
C TRP A 17 -10.01 15.56 -19.33
N ARG A 18 -10.42 15.54 -18.05
CA ARG A 18 -11.49 16.39 -17.52
C ARG A 18 -11.11 16.94 -16.16
N ILE A 19 -11.38 18.20 -15.93
CA ILE A 19 -11.21 18.87 -14.64
C ILE A 19 -12.54 18.80 -13.89
N GLY A 20 -12.50 18.51 -12.59
CA GLY A 20 -13.67 18.56 -11.73
C GLY A 20 -14.24 19.99 -11.63
N THR A 21 -15.54 20.10 -11.37
CA THR A 21 -16.26 21.40 -11.32
C THR A 21 -16.31 22.02 -9.93
N GLY A 22 -15.83 21.32 -8.91
CA GLY A 22 -15.78 21.78 -7.53
C GLY A 22 -14.51 22.58 -7.19
N LYS A 23 -14.42 23.03 -5.94
CA LYS A 23 -13.23 23.72 -5.41
C LYS A 23 -12.05 22.77 -5.23
N GLY A 24 -12.32 21.48 -5.16
CA GLY A 24 -11.34 20.42 -4.92
C GLY A 24 -10.74 20.43 -3.52
N THR A 25 -10.02 19.36 -3.21
CA THR A 25 -9.25 19.18 -1.97
C THR A 25 -7.79 19.53 -2.23
N ALA A 26 -7.22 20.40 -1.40
CA ALA A 26 -5.80 20.76 -1.47
C ALA A 26 -4.93 19.59 -0.99
N LEU A 27 -3.87 19.29 -1.73
CA LEU A 27 -2.77 18.44 -1.30
C LEU A 27 -1.64 19.35 -0.82
N LEU A 28 -1.21 19.12 0.41
CA LEU A 28 -0.23 19.96 1.06
C LEU A 28 1.11 19.22 1.20
N ASP A 29 2.18 19.98 1.16
CA ASP A 29 3.48 19.51 1.61
C ASP A 29 3.42 19.23 3.13
N PRO A 30 3.69 18.00 3.58
CA PRO A 30 3.53 17.65 5.00
C PRO A 30 4.60 18.27 5.91
N VAL A 31 5.66 18.84 5.34
CA VAL A 31 6.71 19.51 6.12
C VAL A 31 6.46 21.02 6.23
N THR A 32 6.13 21.67 5.12
CA THR A 32 5.99 23.12 5.05
C THR A 32 4.56 23.61 5.15
N GLY A 33 3.56 22.73 4.97
CA GLY A 33 2.15 23.10 4.89
C GLY A 33 1.76 23.83 3.61
N THR A 34 2.69 23.99 2.67
CA THR A 34 2.44 24.69 1.39
C THR A 34 1.47 23.88 0.53
N GLU A 35 0.50 24.54 -0.06
CA GLU A 35 -0.40 23.93 -1.02
C GLU A 35 0.35 23.62 -2.33
N LEU A 36 0.29 22.36 -2.77
CA LEU A 36 0.99 21.85 -3.96
C LEU A 36 0.08 21.85 -5.18
N VAL A 37 -1.01 21.09 -5.09
CA VAL A 37 -2.02 20.90 -6.12
C VAL A 37 -3.38 20.65 -5.46
N ARG A 38 -4.44 20.64 -6.26
CA ARG A 38 -5.79 20.25 -5.82
C ARG A 38 -6.33 19.10 -6.64
N VAL A 39 -7.25 18.33 -6.06
CA VAL A 39 -7.95 17.21 -6.73
C VAL A 39 -9.44 17.32 -6.56
N ASP A 40 -10.19 17.05 -7.62
CA ASP A 40 -11.65 17.07 -7.62
C ASP A 40 -12.23 16.12 -8.68
N ALA A 41 -13.27 15.39 -8.31
CA ALA A 41 -13.99 14.48 -9.20
C ALA A 41 -15.46 14.90 -9.41
N THR A 42 -15.84 16.08 -8.90
CA THR A 42 -17.22 16.60 -9.01
C THR A 42 -17.59 16.83 -10.47
N GLY A 43 -18.79 16.40 -10.88
CA GLY A 43 -19.31 16.61 -12.23
C GLY A 43 -18.76 15.66 -13.29
N LEU A 44 -17.96 14.66 -12.94
CA LEU A 44 -17.56 13.61 -13.87
C LEU A 44 -18.75 12.70 -14.21
N ASP A 45 -18.93 12.39 -15.47
CA ASP A 45 -19.87 11.35 -15.91
C ASP A 45 -19.25 9.97 -15.69
N LEU A 46 -19.43 9.45 -14.46
CA LEU A 46 -18.89 8.15 -14.06
C LEU A 46 -19.52 7.03 -14.88
N ALA A 47 -20.83 7.10 -15.17
CA ALA A 47 -21.53 6.05 -15.90
C ALA A 47 -20.98 5.89 -17.32
N ALA A 48 -20.86 7.00 -18.07
CA ALA A 48 -20.27 6.98 -19.40
C ALA A 48 -18.79 6.53 -19.37
N GLY A 49 -18.00 6.99 -18.37
CA GLY A 49 -16.60 6.61 -18.22
C GLY A 49 -16.40 5.12 -17.97
N PHE A 50 -17.21 4.51 -17.11
CA PHE A 50 -17.19 3.07 -16.83
C PHE A 50 -17.65 2.25 -18.02
N ALA A 51 -18.71 2.67 -18.72
CA ALA A 51 -19.15 2.03 -19.96
C ALA A 51 -18.05 2.07 -21.03
N PHE A 52 -17.42 3.23 -21.24
CA PHE A 52 -16.32 3.38 -22.19
C PHE A 52 -15.14 2.45 -21.87
N ALA A 53 -14.75 2.35 -20.61
CA ALA A 53 -13.66 1.44 -20.20
C ALA A 53 -14.01 -0.03 -20.51
N ARG A 54 -15.24 -0.49 -20.23
CA ARG A 54 -15.67 -1.87 -20.53
C ARG A 54 -15.75 -2.16 -22.02
N GLU A 55 -16.40 -1.26 -22.76
CA GLU A 55 -16.76 -1.48 -24.16
C GLU A 55 -15.59 -1.22 -25.11
N GLN A 56 -14.90 -0.09 -24.95
CA GLN A 56 -13.79 0.29 -25.82
C GLN A 56 -12.46 -0.27 -25.29
N GLY A 57 -12.08 0.10 -24.05
CA GLY A 57 -10.81 -0.34 -23.46
C GLY A 57 -10.71 -1.85 -23.33
N GLY A 58 -11.75 -2.48 -22.78
CA GLY A 58 -11.80 -3.93 -22.62
C GLY A 58 -11.84 -4.69 -23.94
N ALA A 59 -12.59 -4.23 -24.94
CA ALA A 59 -12.62 -4.87 -26.26
C ALA A 59 -11.25 -4.81 -26.95
N ALA A 60 -10.59 -3.63 -26.91
CA ALA A 60 -9.27 -3.44 -27.51
C ALA A 60 -8.22 -4.32 -26.83
N LEU A 61 -8.21 -4.42 -25.49
CA LEU A 61 -7.26 -5.28 -24.76
C LEU A 61 -7.50 -6.76 -25.05
N ARG A 62 -8.76 -7.22 -25.10
CA ARG A 62 -9.11 -8.63 -25.37
C ARG A 62 -8.78 -9.06 -26.80
N ALA A 63 -8.75 -8.12 -27.75
CA ALA A 63 -8.32 -8.40 -29.12
C ALA A 63 -6.82 -8.72 -29.24
N LEU A 64 -6.01 -8.36 -28.23
CA LEU A 64 -4.57 -8.59 -28.17
C LEU A 64 -4.27 -9.93 -27.49
N SER A 65 -3.17 -10.58 -27.93
CA SER A 65 -2.60 -11.73 -27.23
C SER A 65 -1.90 -11.31 -25.94
N TYR A 66 -1.53 -12.28 -25.07
CA TYR A 66 -0.72 -11.99 -23.88
C TYR A 66 0.61 -11.34 -24.23
N GLN A 67 1.29 -11.82 -25.29
CA GLN A 67 2.56 -11.23 -25.75
C GLN A 67 2.38 -9.77 -26.17
N GLN A 68 1.34 -9.45 -26.92
CA GLN A 68 1.06 -8.08 -27.35
C GLN A 68 0.76 -7.18 -26.16
N ARG A 69 -0.04 -7.63 -25.18
CA ARG A 69 -0.30 -6.87 -23.95
C ARG A 69 0.97 -6.72 -23.11
N GLY A 70 1.81 -7.76 -23.02
CA GLY A 70 3.13 -7.68 -22.40
C GLY A 70 4.05 -6.64 -23.04
N ALA A 71 4.05 -6.55 -24.36
CA ALA A 71 4.81 -5.53 -25.11
C ALA A 71 4.32 -4.10 -24.79
N LEU A 72 2.99 -3.89 -24.66
CA LEU A 72 2.43 -2.61 -24.20
C LEU A 72 2.92 -2.26 -22.78
N LEU A 73 2.91 -3.21 -21.83
CA LEU A 73 3.44 -2.99 -20.48
C LEU A 73 4.94 -2.65 -20.50
N GLY A 74 5.72 -3.29 -21.37
CA GLY A 74 7.13 -2.96 -21.57
C GLY A 74 7.36 -1.54 -22.12
N ALA A 75 6.47 -1.07 -22.99
CA ALA A 75 6.52 0.31 -23.52
C ALA A 75 6.11 1.32 -22.42
N VAL A 76 5.07 1.01 -21.61
CA VAL A 76 4.69 1.81 -20.45
C VAL A 76 5.86 1.94 -19.47
N LEU A 77 6.55 0.84 -19.16
CA LEU A 77 7.71 0.84 -18.27
C LEU A 77 8.79 1.83 -18.74
N LYS A 78 9.09 1.87 -20.05
CA LYS A 78 10.10 2.79 -20.62
C LYS A 78 9.70 4.26 -20.41
N VAL A 79 8.43 4.61 -20.61
CA VAL A 79 7.94 5.98 -20.36
C VAL A 79 8.10 6.35 -18.90
N LEU A 80 7.71 5.46 -17.98
CA LEU A 80 7.81 5.72 -16.55
C LEU A 80 9.27 5.83 -16.08
N GLN A 81 10.17 5.00 -16.62
CA GLN A 81 11.60 5.09 -16.33
C GLN A 81 12.21 6.43 -16.78
N ALA A 82 11.77 6.95 -17.93
CA ALA A 82 12.24 8.24 -18.43
C ALA A 82 11.80 9.44 -17.57
N ASN A 83 10.70 9.32 -16.84
CA ASN A 83 10.15 10.37 -15.97
C ASN A 83 10.44 10.16 -14.47
N ARG A 84 11.27 9.20 -14.14
CA ARG A 84 11.49 8.73 -12.75
C ARG A 84 11.88 9.85 -11.77
N ASP A 85 12.75 10.76 -12.17
CA ASP A 85 13.22 11.86 -11.29
C ASP A 85 12.07 12.79 -10.88
N ALA A 86 11.16 13.12 -11.81
CA ALA A 86 9.97 13.92 -11.50
C ALA A 86 9.05 13.21 -10.50
N TYR A 87 8.96 11.88 -10.53
CA TYR A 87 8.19 11.11 -9.56
C TYR A 87 8.80 11.17 -8.16
N TYR A 88 10.13 11.14 -8.05
CA TYR A 88 10.83 11.32 -6.78
C TYR A 88 10.57 12.70 -6.18
N GLU A 89 10.60 13.76 -7.00
CA GLU A 89 10.29 15.12 -6.56
C GLU A 89 8.87 15.22 -6.01
N ILE A 90 7.89 14.66 -6.73
CA ILE A 90 6.49 14.61 -6.28
C ILE A 90 6.35 13.80 -4.98
N ALA A 91 6.99 12.64 -4.86
CA ALA A 91 6.94 11.81 -3.66
C ALA A 91 7.53 12.55 -2.46
N THR A 92 8.66 13.23 -2.63
CA THR A 92 9.27 14.05 -1.57
C THR A 92 8.35 15.18 -1.14
N ALA A 93 7.74 15.89 -2.10
CA ALA A 93 6.88 17.04 -1.82
C ALA A 93 5.53 16.64 -1.22
N ASN A 94 4.85 15.65 -1.78
CA ASN A 94 3.47 15.31 -1.44
C ASN A 94 3.34 14.20 -0.39
N SER A 95 4.23 13.19 -0.44
CA SER A 95 4.21 12.10 0.54
C SER A 95 5.15 12.32 1.73
N GLY A 96 6.04 13.31 1.68
CA GLY A 96 7.00 13.59 2.73
C GLY A 96 8.09 12.53 2.91
N THR A 97 8.36 11.72 1.89
CA THR A 97 9.28 10.59 1.96
C THR A 97 10.70 10.97 1.54
N VAL A 98 11.70 10.44 2.23
CA VAL A 98 13.10 10.52 1.79
C VAL A 98 13.30 9.73 0.50
N LYS A 99 14.35 10.05 -0.27
CA LYS A 99 14.61 9.45 -1.58
C LYS A 99 14.63 7.92 -1.56
N ASN A 100 15.26 7.32 -0.55
CA ASN A 100 15.32 5.86 -0.43
C ASN A 100 13.94 5.22 -0.20
N ASP A 101 13.07 5.88 0.55
CA ASP A 101 11.71 5.41 0.80
C ASP A 101 10.81 5.60 -0.43
N SER A 102 11.02 6.68 -1.19
CA SER A 102 10.38 6.91 -2.48
C SER A 102 10.79 5.85 -3.50
N ALA A 103 12.05 5.39 -3.46
CA ALA A 103 12.55 4.31 -4.31
C ALA A 103 11.81 2.98 -4.05
N VAL A 104 11.52 2.65 -2.79
CA VAL A 104 10.75 1.43 -2.46
C VAL A 104 9.39 1.44 -3.18
N ASP A 105 8.73 2.59 -3.25
CA ASP A 105 7.44 2.74 -3.92
C ASP A 105 7.57 2.80 -5.45
N ILE A 106 8.34 3.76 -5.95
CA ILE A 106 8.44 4.05 -7.39
C ILE A 106 9.14 2.91 -8.11
N ASP A 107 10.34 2.53 -7.68
CA ASP A 107 11.12 1.48 -8.33
C ASP A 107 10.51 0.09 -8.12
N GLY A 108 9.87 -0.14 -6.96
CA GLY A 108 9.09 -1.35 -6.69
C GLY A 108 7.93 -1.51 -7.68
N GLY A 109 7.19 -0.43 -7.94
CA GLY A 109 6.14 -0.40 -8.95
C GLY A 109 6.65 -0.66 -10.36
N LEU A 110 7.75 -0.01 -10.75
CA LEU A 110 8.39 -0.20 -12.06
C LEU A 110 8.93 -1.62 -12.23
N PHE A 111 9.55 -2.18 -11.19
CA PHE A 111 10.03 -3.56 -11.20
C PHE A 111 8.87 -4.54 -11.40
N THR A 112 7.78 -4.39 -10.64
CA THR A 112 6.58 -5.23 -10.74
C THR A 112 5.97 -5.16 -12.14
N LEU A 113 5.85 -3.96 -12.71
CA LEU A 113 5.39 -3.77 -14.10
C LEU A 113 6.28 -4.53 -15.09
N GLY A 114 7.60 -4.49 -14.91
CA GLY A 114 8.58 -5.22 -15.73
C GLY A 114 8.44 -6.74 -15.65
N VAL A 115 8.10 -7.27 -14.47
CA VAL A 115 7.82 -8.71 -14.28
C VAL A 115 6.61 -9.14 -15.11
N TYR A 116 5.51 -8.38 -15.07
CA TYR A 116 4.30 -8.70 -15.84
C TYR A 116 4.50 -8.50 -17.35
N ALA A 117 5.31 -7.52 -17.78
CA ALA A 117 5.69 -7.38 -19.17
C ALA A 117 6.40 -8.64 -19.70
N LYS A 118 7.39 -9.16 -18.96
CA LYS A 118 8.09 -10.42 -19.31
C LYS A 118 7.18 -11.65 -19.24
N MET A 119 6.24 -11.67 -18.30
CA MET A 119 5.24 -12.75 -18.21
C MET A 119 4.40 -12.83 -19.48
N GLY A 120 4.05 -11.69 -20.10
CA GLY A 120 3.38 -11.63 -21.37
C GLY A 120 4.14 -12.37 -22.48
N ASP A 121 5.47 -12.19 -22.55
CA ASP A 121 6.31 -12.91 -23.52
C ASP A 121 6.28 -14.43 -23.28
N SER A 122 6.33 -14.88 -22.02
CA SER A 122 6.28 -16.31 -21.69
C SER A 122 4.93 -16.95 -21.97
N LEU A 123 3.84 -16.18 -21.89
CA LEU A 123 2.49 -16.63 -22.23
C LEU A 123 2.24 -16.67 -23.75
N GLY A 124 2.99 -15.90 -24.54
CA GLY A 124 2.98 -15.93 -25.99
C GLY A 124 1.68 -15.42 -26.63
N ASP A 125 1.39 -15.89 -27.84
CA ASP A 125 0.25 -15.42 -28.67
C ASP A 125 -1.11 -15.96 -28.24
N ARG A 126 -1.21 -16.49 -27.05
CA ARG A 126 -2.48 -17.00 -26.50
C ARG A 126 -3.42 -15.85 -26.12
N HIS A 127 -4.72 -16.05 -26.28
CA HIS A 127 -5.79 -15.15 -25.85
C HIS A 127 -6.51 -15.64 -24.60
N PHE A 128 -6.30 -16.91 -24.23
CA PHE A 128 -6.81 -17.56 -23.02
C PHE A 128 -5.78 -18.58 -22.54
N LEU A 129 -5.92 -19.05 -21.31
CA LEU A 129 -5.05 -20.07 -20.72
C LEU A 129 -5.87 -21.32 -20.41
N LEU A 130 -5.28 -22.49 -20.61
CA LEU A 130 -5.80 -23.74 -20.09
C LEU A 130 -5.27 -23.93 -18.67
N ASP A 131 -6.14 -24.31 -17.75
CA ASP A 131 -5.82 -24.54 -16.35
C ASP A 131 -5.85 -26.04 -16.08
N GLY A 132 -4.66 -26.62 -16.06
CA GLY A 132 -4.46 -28.07 -15.93
C GLY A 132 -4.83 -28.87 -17.19
N GLU A 133 -4.86 -30.20 -17.03
CA GLU A 133 -5.23 -31.15 -18.08
C GLU A 133 -6.73 -31.42 -18.08
N PRO A 134 -7.32 -31.82 -19.22
CA PRO A 134 -8.72 -32.21 -19.26
C PRO A 134 -9.04 -33.36 -18.29
N ALA A 135 -10.09 -33.22 -17.51
CA ALA A 135 -10.56 -34.23 -16.59
C ALA A 135 -11.69 -35.03 -17.21
N ARG A 136 -11.55 -36.36 -17.26
CA ARG A 136 -12.60 -37.26 -17.71
C ARG A 136 -13.70 -37.39 -16.65
N LEU A 137 -14.94 -37.08 -17.01
CA LEU A 137 -16.08 -37.03 -16.08
C LEU A 137 -16.92 -38.33 -16.08
N GLY A 138 -16.67 -39.28 -17.01
CA GLY A 138 -17.45 -40.50 -17.09
C GLY A 138 -16.71 -41.60 -17.84
N LYS A 139 -17.45 -42.69 -18.16
CA LYS A 139 -16.91 -43.82 -18.94
C LYS A 139 -16.68 -43.45 -20.41
N ASP A 140 -17.50 -42.57 -20.95
CA ASP A 140 -17.33 -42.03 -22.30
C ASP A 140 -16.10 -41.13 -22.37
N PRO A 141 -15.13 -41.38 -23.26
CA PRO A 141 -13.92 -40.57 -23.42
C PRO A 141 -14.21 -39.16 -23.95
N LEU A 142 -15.36 -38.93 -24.56
CA LEU A 142 -15.78 -37.61 -25.05
C LEU A 142 -16.38 -36.74 -23.93
N PHE A 143 -16.77 -37.34 -22.79
CA PHE A 143 -17.31 -36.57 -21.66
C PHE A 143 -16.17 -36.09 -20.75
N GLN A 144 -15.67 -34.91 -21.06
CA GLN A 144 -14.53 -34.29 -20.41
C GLN A 144 -14.86 -32.87 -19.94
N SER A 145 -14.13 -32.40 -18.94
CA SER A 145 -14.10 -31.01 -18.47
C SER A 145 -12.71 -30.41 -18.64
N GLN A 146 -12.64 -29.18 -19.09
CA GLN A 146 -11.41 -28.39 -19.16
C GLN A 146 -11.67 -27.02 -18.61
N HIS A 147 -10.83 -26.59 -17.65
CA HIS A 147 -10.86 -25.23 -17.17
C HIS A 147 -10.14 -24.30 -18.15
N ILE A 148 -10.80 -23.19 -18.49
CA ILE A 148 -10.27 -22.17 -19.39
C ILE A 148 -10.31 -20.83 -18.65
N GLN A 149 -9.18 -20.19 -18.53
CA GLN A 149 -9.07 -18.83 -18.00
C GLN A 149 -9.10 -17.84 -19.17
N SER A 150 -10.16 -17.08 -19.26
CA SER A 150 -10.33 -16.03 -20.29
C SER A 150 -10.51 -14.66 -19.63
N PRO A 151 -10.16 -13.56 -20.33
CA PRO A 151 -10.40 -12.21 -19.83
C PRO A 151 -11.87 -11.98 -19.49
N THR A 152 -12.15 -11.40 -18.31
CA THR A 152 -13.51 -10.95 -17.99
C THR A 152 -13.98 -9.86 -18.95
N ARG A 153 -15.29 -9.73 -19.15
CA ARG A 153 -15.90 -8.63 -19.92
C ARG A 153 -16.10 -7.35 -19.09
N GLY A 154 -15.83 -7.42 -17.80
CA GLY A 154 -15.86 -6.28 -16.89
C GLY A 154 -14.62 -5.40 -16.95
N LEU A 155 -14.52 -4.54 -15.97
CA LEU A 155 -13.36 -3.72 -15.67
C LEU A 155 -12.83 -3.99 -14.26
N ALA A 156 -11.65 -3.49 -13.95
CA ALA A 156 -11.09 -3.47 -12.60
C ALA A 156 -11.13 -2.03 -12.04
N LEU A 157 -11.84 -1.84 -10.92
CA LEU A 157 -11.77 -0.62 -10.13
C LEU A 157 -10.78 -0.83 -9.00
N PHE A 158 -9.75 0.02 -8.92
CA PHE A 158 -8.78 0.02 -7.83
C PHE A 158 -8.94 1.25 -6.96
N ILE A 159 -9.20 1.05 -5.68
CA ILE A 159 -9.21 2.09 -4.65
C ILE A 159 -8.00 1.84 -3.77
N ASN A 160 -6.97 2.67 -3.92
CA ASN A 160 -5.66 2.43 -3.33
C ASN A 160 -5.42 3.28 -2.08
N ALA A 161 -4.53 2.78 -1.21
CA ALA A 161 -4.04 3.49 -0.03
C ALA A 161 -3.02 4.57 -0.41
N PHE A 162 -2.76 5.47 0.54
CA PHE A 162 -1.88 6.63 0.33
C PHE A 162 -0.39 6.29 0.38
N ASN A 163 -0.02 5.19 1.01
CA ASN A 163 1.36 4.91 1.38
C ASN A 163 2.24 4.39 0.24
N PHE A 164 1.64 3.81 -0.80
CA PHE A 164 2.32 3.33 -2.02
C PHE A 164 1.58 3.79 -3.28
N PRO A 165 1.55 5.11 -3.59
CA PRO A 165 0.81 5.64 -4.73
C PRO A 165 1.32 5.16 -6.10
N ALA A 166 2.60 4.81 -6.23
CA ALA A 166 3.20 4.26 -7.44
C ALA A 166 3.10 2.72 -7.49
N TRP A 167 3.58 2.03 -6.46
CA TRP A 167 3.53 0.57 -6.43
C TRP A 167 2.09 0.06 -6.41
N GLY A 168 1.24 0.60 -5.54
CA GLY A 168 -0.17 0.21 -5.45
C GLY A 168 -0.95 0.39 -6.76
N LEU A 169 -0.54 1.34 -7.62
CA LEU A 169 -1.06 1.42 -8.99
C LEU A 169 -0.60 0.21 -9.81
N TRP A 170 0.72 -0.01 -9.92
CA TRP A 170 1.25 -0.95 -10.92
C TRP A 170 1.18 -2.41 -10.50
N GLU A 171 1.22 -2.74 -9.19
CA GLU A 171 1.01 -4.12 -8.73
C GLU A 171 -0.36 -4.69 -9.11
N LYS A 172 -1.37 -3.81 -9.26
CA LYS A 172 -2.75 -4.17 -9.63
C LYS A 172 -3.03 -3.94 -11.10
N ALA A 173 -2.57 -2.81 -11.66
CA ALA A 173 -2.83 -2.47 -13.04
C ALA A 173 -2.07 -3.37 -14.03
N ALA A 174 -0.83 -3.76 -13.73
CA ALA A 174 -0.05 -4.60 -14.62
C ALA A 174 -0.70 -5.99 -14.85
N PRO A 175 -1.05 -6.77 -13.82
CA PRO A 175 -1.75 -8.05 -14.03
C PRO A 175 -3.13 -7.88 -14.66
N ALA A 176 -3.89 -6.82 -14.33
CA ALA A 176 -5.20 -6.58 -14.93
C ALA A 176 -5.08 -6.31 -16.44
N LEU A 177 -4.20 -5.40 -16.85
CA LEU A 177 -3.95 -5.07 -18.25
C LEU A 177 -3.41 -6.27 -19.02
N LEU A 178 -2.47 -7.03 -18.44
CA LEU A 178 -1.95 -8.27 -19.04
C LEU A 178 -3.07 -9.32 -19.21
N SER A 179 -4.01 -9.39 -18.28
CA SER A 179 -5.19 -10.27 -18.37
C SER A 179 -6.27 -9.73 -19.33
N GLY A 180 -6.05 -8.60 -20.00
CA GLY A 180 -7.03 -8.03 -20.94
C GLY A 180 -8.19 -7.28 -20.25
N VAL A 181 -8.01 -6.83 -19.02
CA VAL A 181 -9.01 -6.14 -18.19
C VAL A 181 -8.66 -4.65 -18.09
N PRO A 182 -9.53 -3.74 -18.51
CA PRO A 182 -9.30 -2.30 -18.38
C PRO A 182 -9.39 -1.87 -16.93
N VAL A 183 -8.67 -0.81 -16.58
CA VAL A 183 -8.47 -0.33 -15.21
C VAL A 183 -9.00 1.08 -15.03
N ILE A 184 -9.78 1.29 -13.99
CA ILE A 184 -10.07 2.61 -13.42
C ILE A 184 -9.40 2.66 -12.05
N ILE A 185 -8.47 3.61 -11.87
CA ILE A 185 -7.80 3.79 -10.59
C ILE A 185 -8.31 5.01 -9.85
N LYS A 186 -8.62 4.84 -8.57
CA LYS A 186 -8.91 5.88 -7.61
C LYS A 186 -7.79 5.89 -6.56
N PRO A 187 -6.76 6.73 -6.69
CA PRO A 187 -5.72 6.86 -5.67
C PRO A 187 -6.30 7.46 -4.38
N ALA A 188 -5.64 7.20 -3.26
CA ALA A 188 -5.93 7.95 -2.05
C ALA A 188 -5.75 9.45 -2.30
N THR A 189 -6.68 10.26 -1.80
CA THR A 189 -6.67 11.72 -2.04
C THR A 189 -5.33 12.34 -1.62
N ALA A 190 -4.79 11.95 -0.46
CA ALA A 190 -3.57 12.53 0.10
C ALA A 190 -2.34 12.45 -0.82
N THR A 191 -2.23 11.41 -1.65
CA THR A 191 -1.07 11.17 -2.53
C THR A 191 -1.46 10.97 -4.00
N ALA A 192 -2.61 11.48 -4.38
CA ALA A 192 -3.15 11.32 -5.74
C ALA A 192 -2.26 11.91 -6.83
N TRP A 193 -1.44 12.92 -6.50
CA TRP A 193 -0.60 13.62 -7.47
C TRP A 193 0.39 12.68 -8.18
N LEU A 194 1.11 11.83 -7.43
CA LEU A 194 2.06 10.90 -8.03
C LEU A 194 1.36 9.89 -8.96
N THR A 195 0.28 9.28 -8.51
CA THR A 195 -0.50 8.34 -9.33
C THR A 195 -1.04 9.00 -10.60
N GLN A 196 -1.62 10.20 -10.46
CA GLN A 196 -2.16 10.96 -11.58
C GLN A 196 -1.06 11.32 -12.58
N ARG A 197 0.11 11.75 -12.11
CA ARG A 197 1.24 12.09 -12.98
C ARG A 197 1.75 10.87 -13.75
N MET A 198 1.87 9.71 -13.12
CA MET A 198 2.26 8.47 -13.80
C MET A 198 1.23 8.05 -14.86
N VAL A 199 -0.06 8.12 -14.54
CA VAL A 199 -1.12 7.84 -15.53
C VAL A 199 -1.08 8.86 -16.66
N LYS A 200 -0.84 10.14 -16.35
CA LYS A 200 -0.76 11.20 -17.36
C LYS A 200 0.39 10.93 -18.35
N ASP A 201 1.57 10.61 -17.87
CA ASP A 201 2.72 10.33 -18.73
C ASP A 201 2.46 9.12 -19.66
N VAL A 202 1.79 8.09 -19.17
CA VAL A 202 1.40 6.90 -19.96
C VAL A 202 0.33 7.22 -21.00
N VAL A 203 -0.71 7.97 -20.63
CA VAL A 203 -1.80 8.36 -21.52
C VAL A 203 -1.30 9.29 -22.62
N ASP A 204 -0.50 10.29 -22.26
CA ASP A 204 0.06 11.26 -23.22
C ASP A 204 1.04 10.60 -24.21
N ALA A 205 1.69 9.52 -23.80
CA ALA A 205 2.52 8.71 -24.69
C ALA A 205 1.72 7.86 -25.71
N GLY A 206 0.39 7.75 -25.54
CA GLY A 206 -0.49 7.08 -26.51
C GLY A 206 -0.23 5.58 -26.68
N ILE A 207 0.35 4.91 -25.67
CA ILE A 207 0.75 3.50 -25.75
C ILE A 207 -0.42 2.55 -25.56
N LEU A 208 -1.26 2.81 -24.54
CA LEU A 208 -2.38 1.95 -24.23
C LEU A 208 -3.61 2.31 -25.06
N PRO A 209 -4.45 1.35 -25.45
CA PRO A 209 -5.72 1.63 -26.08
C PRO A 209 -6.57 2.58 -25.23
N ALA A 210 -7.32 3.47 -25.88
CA ALA A 210 -8.24 4.36 -25.19
C ALA A 210 -9.22 3.57 -24.28
N GLY A 211 -9.37 3.99 -23.03
CA GLY A 211 -10.20 3.30 -22.04
C GLY A 211 -9.53 2.12 -21.33
N ALA A 212 -8.31 1.71 -21.71
CA ALA A 212 -7.58 0.64 -21.01
C ALA A 212 -7.12 1.07 -19.61
N LEU A 213 -6.74 2.32 -19.44
CA LEU A 213 -6.31 2.90 -18.15
C LEU A 213 -7.01 4.23 -17.93
N SER A 214 -7.61 4.43 -16.77
CA SER A 214 -8.28 5.66 -16.35
C SER A 214 -7.90 6.02 -14.92
N VAL A 215 -7.96 7.31 -14.57
CA VAL A 215 -7.73 7.81 -13.20
C VAL A 215 -8.79 8.81 -12.78
N VAL A 216 -9.30 8.62 -11.55
CA VAL A 216 -10.27 9.53 -10.90
C VAL A 216 -9.67 10.00 -9.58
N CYS A 217 -9.30 11.29 -9.50
CA CYS A 217 -8.66 11.91 -8.35
C CYS A 217 -9.68 12.73 -7.55
N GLY A 218 -9.82 12.41 -6.26
CA GLY A 218 -10.76 13.08 -5.37
C GLY A 218 -11.71 12.12 -4.66
N SER A 219 -13.00 12.46 -4.58
CA SER A 219 -14.00 11.64 -3.91
C SER A 219 -14.20 10.28 -4.57
N SER A 220 -14.49 9.26 -3.76
CA SER A 220 -14.92 7.93 -4.23
C SER A 220 -16.45 7.79 -4.36
N ALA A 221 -17.20 8.85 -4.06
CA ALA A 221 -18.67 8.82 -4.13
C ALA A 221 -19.15 8.43 -5.53
N GLY A 222 -20.10 7.50 -5.60
CA GLY A 222 -20.71 7.03 -6.83
C GLY A 222 -19.89 6.00 -7.64
N LEU A 223 -18.62 5.77 -7.32
CA LEU A 223 -17.79 4.80 -8.06
C LEU A 223 -18.31 3.36 -7.92
N LEU A 224 -18.69 2.96 -6.72
CA LEU A 224 -19.22 1.61 -6.46
C LEU A 224 -20.56 1.36 -7.13
N ASP A 225 -21.35 2.41 -7.32
CA ASP A 225 -22.67 2.33 -7.99
C ASP A 225 -22.53 1.92 -9.45
N GLN A 226 -21.39 2.24 -10.08
CA GLN A 226 -21.11 1.94 -11.49
C GLN A 226 -20.66 0.49 -11.74
N LEU A 227 -20.37 -0.27 -10.68
CA LEU A 227 -19.86 -1.64 -10.81
C LEU A 227 -20.97 -2.61 -11.23
N GLN A 228 -20.63 -3.56 -12.10
CA GLN A 228 -21.48 -4.61 -12.65
C GLN A 228 -20.94 -6.00 -12.35
N ALA A 229 -21.72 -7.05 -12.59
CA ALA A 229 -21.45 -8.43 -12.20
C ALA A 229 -20.09 -9.01 -12.63
N PHE A 230 -19.52 -8.57 -13.74
CA PHE A 230 -18.22 -9.06 -14.22
C PHE A 230 -17.04 -8.15 -13.85
N ASP A 231 -17.30 -7.08 -13.13
CA ASP A 231 -16.25 -6.19 -12.65
C ASP A 231 -15.53 -6.77 -11.44
N VAL A 232 -14.34 -6.26 -11.21
CA VAL A 232 -13.50 -6.58 -10.05
C VAL A 232 -13.21 -5.29 -9.30
N LEU A 233 -13.36 -5.33 -7.98
CA LEU A 233 -12.91 -4.27 -7.09
C LEU A 233 -11.71 -4.76 -6.28
N SER A 234 -10.60 -4.01 -6.30
CA SER A 234 -9.53 -4.18 -5.34
C SER A 234 -9.39 -2.92 -4.49
N PHE A 235 -9.44 -3.12 -3.18
CA PHE A 235 -9.33 -2.07 -2.17
C PHE A 235 -8.14 -2.31 -1.26
N THR A 236 -7.36 -1.28 -1.00
CA THR A 236 -6.35 -1.25 0.07
C THR A 236 -6.58 -0.01 0.92
N GLY A 237 -6.77 -0.18 2.22
CA GLY A 237 -7.05 0.92 3.15
C GLY A 237 -7.50 0.45 4.53
N SER A 238 -8.36 1.23 5.21
CA SER A 238 -8.84 0.90 6.56
C SER A 238 -9.91 -0.19 6.57
N ALA A 239 -9.96 -0.96 7.67
CA ALA A 239 -11.00 -1.97 7.90
C ALA A 239 -12.40 -1.37 7.92
N GLU A 240 -12.57 -0.14 8.41
CA GLU A 240 -13.84 0.58 8.41
C GLU A 240 -14.36 0.79 6.97
N THR A 241 -13.52 1.31 6.07
CA THR A 241 -13.88 1.48 4.65
C THR A 241 -14.11 0.13 3.98
N ALA A 242 -13.33 -0.89 4.32
CA ALA A 242 -13.52 -2.25 3.82
C ALA A 242 -14.89 -2.82 4.20
N ALA A 243 -15.37 -2.57 5.43
CA ALA A 243 -16.70 -2.98 5.87
C ALA A 243 -17.81 -2.32 5.04
N VAL A 244 -17.69 -1.02 4.76
CA VAL A 244 -18.62 -0.27 3.88
C VAL A 244 -18.64 -0.89 2.48
N ILE A 245 -17.48 -1.18 1.90
CA ILE A 245 -17.37 -1.81 0.58
C ILE A 245 -18.03 -3.19 0.57
N ARG A 246 -17.75 -4.04 1.56
CA ARG A 246 -18.32 -5.40 1.64
C ARG A 246 -19.84 -5.41 1.74
N SER A 247 -20.43 -4.40 2.39
CA SER A 247 -21.88 -4.27 2.55
C SER A 247 -22.57 -3.59 1.36
N HIS A 248 -21.82 -3.06 0.39
CA HIS A 248 -22.38 -2.31 -0.74
C HIS A 248 -23.20 -3.22 -1.67
N PRO A 249 -24.34 -2.73 -2.24
CA PRO A 249 -25.18 -3.51 -3.17
C PRO A 249 -24.44 -4.08 -4.39
N ALA A 250 -23.40 -3.42 -4.88
CA ALA A 250 -22.55 -3.96 -5.93
C ALA A 250 -21.97 -5.33 -5.56
N VAL A 251 -21.59 -5.52 -4.31
CA VAL A 251 -21.01 -6.76 -3.80
C VAL A 251 -22.10 -7.76 -3.41
N THR A 252 -23.07 -7.32 -2.61
CA THR A 252 -24.07 -8.22 -2.01
C THR A 252 -25.17 -8.64 -2.98
N GLN A 253 -25.50 -7.83 -4.00
CA GLN A 253 -26.61 -8.08 -4.94
C GLN A 253 -26.16 -8.33 -6.37
N ARG A 254 -25.07 -7.66 -6.83
CA ARG A 254 -24.55 -7.78 -8.20
C ARG A 254 -23.36 -8.73 -8.33
N SER A 255 -22.92 -9.36 -7.24
CA SER A 255 -21.84 -10.34 -7.21
C SER A 255 -20.50 -9.83 -7.77
N VAL A 256 -20.21 -8.54 -7.60
CA VAL A 256 -18.90 -7.97 -7.93
C VAL A 256 -17.82 -8.67 -7.09
N ARG A 257 -16.77 -9.12 -7.73
CA ARG A 257 -15.64 -9.75 -7.04
C ARG A 257 -14.84 -8.68 -6.30
N VAL A 258 -14.52 -8.94 -5.03
CA VAL A 258 -13.73 -8.02 -4.22
C VAL A 258 -12.45 -8.67 -3.71
N ASN A 259 -11.35 -7.94 -3.80
CA ASN A 259 -10.10 -8.21 -3.11
C ASN A 259 -9.84 -7.05 -2.14
N ILE A 260 -9.73 -7.36 -0.85
CA ILE A 260 -9.60 -6.34 0.20
C ILE A 260 -8.36 -6.64 1.04
N GLU A 261 -7.48 -5.66 1.10
CA GLU A 261 -6.38 -5.58 2.04
C GLU A 261 -6.67 -4.42 3.00
N ALA A 262 -6.81 -4.73 4.30
CA ALA A 262 -7.17 -3.74 5.29
C ALA A 262 -6.56 -4.08 6.64
N ASP A 263 -6.10 -3.06 7.35
CA ASP A 263 -5.45 -3.03 8.66
C ASP A 263 -4.56 -4.26 8.96
N SER A 264 -3.49 -4.08 9.66
CA SER A 264 -2.55 -5.16 9.94
C SER A 264 -1.79 -4.94 11.23
N LEU A 265 -1.75 -5.96 12.10
CA LEU A 265 -0.94 -5.97 13.33
C LEU A 265 0.20 -6.97 13.21
N ASN A 266 1.10 -6.70 12.27
CA ASN A 266 2.23 -7.58 11.96
C ASN A 266 3.13 -7.85 13.16
N SER A 267 3.70 -9.04 13.15
CA SER A 267 4.52 -9.55 14.23
C SER A 267 5.96 -9.81 13.79
N ALA A 268 6.89 -9.59 14.74
CA ALA A 268 8.24 -10.12 14.68
C ALA A 268 8.45 -11.05 15.88
N LEU A 269 8.93 -12.25 15.66
CA LEU A 269 9.14 -13.26 16.70
C LEU A 269 10.60 -13.71 16.73
N LEU A 270 11.29 -13.44 17.82
CA LEU A 270 12.58 -14.07 18.11
C LEU A 270 12.35 -15.43 18.74
N LEU A 271 12.89 -16.51 18.17
CA LEU A 271 12.66 -17.86 18.68
C LEU A 271 13.33 -18.10 20.06
N PRO A 272 12.80 -19.06 20.86
CA PRO A 272 13.47 -19.51 22.08
C PRO A 272 14.87 -20.09 21.78
N GLY A 273 15.79 -19.92 22.73
CA GLY A 273 17.17 -20.44 22.60
C GLY A 273 18.15 -19.45 21.97
N GLU A 274 17.67 -18.34 21.44
CA GLU A 274 18.53 -17.24 20.98
C GLU A 274 19.17 -16.51 22.17
N ALA A 275 20.34 -15.91 21.93
CA ALA A 275 21.07 -15.15 22.92
C ALA A 275 21.23 -13.68 22.51
N MET A 276 21.49 -12.82 23.48
CA MET A 276 21.91 -11.46 23.22
C MET A 276 23.17 -11.44 22.35
N GLY A 277 23.15 -10.68 21.24
CA GLY A 277 24.26 -10.57 20.30
C GLY A 277 24.35 -11.72 19.30
N SER A 278 23.42 -12.70 19.31
CA SER A 278 23.33 -13.68 18.22
C SER A 278 22.93 -12.99 16.91
N GLU A 279 23.24 -13.62 15.77
CA GLU A 279 22.89 -13.09 14.45
C GLU A 279 21.39 -12.83 14.32
N SER A 280 20.56 -13.76 14.79
CA SER A 280 19.09 -13.61 14.79
C SER A 280 18.62 -12.44 15.65
N PHE A 281 19.22 -12.23 16.83
CA PHE A 281 18.90 -11.11 17.71
C PHE A 281 19.26 -9.75 17.06
N GLU A 282 20.46 -9.66 16.48
CA GLU A 282 20.92 -8.44 15.80
C GLU A 282 20.09 -8.12 14.55
N LEU A 283 19.69 -9.16 13.79
CA LEU A 283 18.82 -9.03 12.63
C LEU A 283 17.41 -8.57 13.04
N LEU A 284 16.82 -9.17 14.09
CA LEU A 284 15.55 -8.70 14.65
C LEU A 284 15.63 -7.21 14.97
N ALA A 285 16.64 -6.80 15.77
CA ALA A 285 16.75 -5.40 16.19
C ALA A 285 16.91 -4.44 15.01
N LYS A 286 17.66 -4.84 13.98
CA LYS A 286 17.85 -4.06 12.74
C LYS A 286 16.55 -3.94 11.94
N GLU A 287 15.85 -5.06 11.72
CA GLU A 287 14.64 -5.06 10.89
C GLU A 287 13.48 -4.37 11.60
N VAL A 288 13.34 -4.50 12.92
CA VAL A 288 12.33 -3.73 13.68
C VAL A 288 12.52 -2.23 13.48
N VAL A 289 13.75 -1.75 13.62
CA VAL A 289 14.07 -0.32 13.41
C VAL A 289 13.77 0.09 11.96
N ARG A 290 14.18 -0.71 10.98
CA ARG A 290 13.90 -0.47 9.56
C ARG A 290 12.41 -0.37 9.29
N GLU A 291 11.62 -1.32 9.80
CA GLU A 291 10.18 -1.37 9.59
C GLU A 291 9.43 -0.23 10.29
N MET A 292 9.96 0.26 11.41
CA MET A 292 9.43 1.45 12.09
C MET A 292 9.77 2.76 11.38
N THR A 293 10.87 2.84 10.64
CA THR A 293 11.41 4.11 10.14
C THR A 293 11.22 4.32 8.63
N VAL A 294 11.25 3.26 7.82
CA VAL A 294 10.99 3.35 6.37
C VAL A 294 9.58 3.87 6.15
N LYS A 295 9.45 4.93 5.32
CA LYS A 295 8.19 5.67 5.08
C LYS A 295 7.52 6.14 6.37
N SER A 296 8.30 6.45 7.41
CA SER A 296 7.81 6.83 8.75
C SER A 296 6.86 5.78 9.35
N GLY A 297 7.14 4.50 9.12
CA GLY A 297 6.31 3.39 9.56
C GLY A 297 4.96 3.25 8.86
N GLN A 298 4.67 4.04 7.83
CA GLN A 298 3.41 4.00 7.07
C GLN A 298 3.43 2.89 6.02
N LYS A 299 3.61 1.65 6.48
CA LYS A 299 3.64 0.44 5.65
C LYS A 299 2.64 -0.58 6.17
N CYS A 300 1.92 -1.22 5.26
CA CYS A 300 1.00 -2.32 5.58
C CYS A 300 1.72 -3.54 6.19
N THR A 301 3.02 -3.71 5.87
CA THR A 301 3.87 -4.79 6.38
C THR A 301 4.72 -4.38 7.59
N ALA A 302 4.64 -3.13 8.07
CA ALA A 302 5.47 -2.67 9.19
C ALA A 302 5.23 -3.49 10.46
N ILE A 303 6.30 -3.82 11.16
CA ILE A 303 6.26 -4.57 12.41
C ILE A 303 5.62 -3.67 13.48
N ARG A 304 4.49 -4.12 14.06
CA ARG A 304 3.77 -3.43 15.13
C ARG A 304 3.99 -4.08 16.49
N ARG A 305 4.20 -5.41 16.52
CA ARG A 305 4.37 -6.20 17.74
C ARG A 305 5.63 -7.04 17.62
N VAL A 306 6.52 -6.89 18.61
CA VAL A 306 7.82 -7.57 18.64
C VAL A 306 7.83 -8.52 19.83
N PHE A 307 7.88 -9.82 19.58
CA PHE A 307 7.85 -10.87 20.61
C PHE A 307 9.26 -11.41 20.84
N VAL A 308 9.73 -11.35 22.09
CA VAL A 308 11.05 -11.84 22.50
C VAL A 308 10.95 -12.71 23.76
N PRO A 309 11.86 -13.69 23.95
CA PRO A 309 11.95 -14.38 25.23
C PRO A 309 12.07 -13.38 26.39
N GLU A 310 11.37 -13.64 27.51
CA GLU A 310 11.36 -12.73 28.68
C GLU A 310 12.77 -12.35 29.14
N ALA A 311 13.70 -13.32 29.13
CA ALA A 311 15.10 -13.08 29.51
C ALA A 311 15.85 -12.09 28.58
N LEU A 312 15.38 -11.90 27.36
CA LEU A 312 15.97 -10.98 26.37
C LEU A 312 15.24 -9.64 26.24
N TYR A 313 14.16 -9.43 27.00
CA TYR A 313 13.33 -8.22 26.87
C TYR A 313 14.13 -6.93 27.08
N ALA A 314 14.88 -6.82 28.17
CA ALA A 314 15.67 -5.62 28.47
C ALA A 314 16.78 -5.39 27.43
N ALA A 315 17.44 -6.45 26.99
CA ALA A 315 18.48 -6.39 25.96
C ALA A 315 17.90 -5.94 24.60
N ALA A 316 16.73 -6.47 24.22
CA ALA A 316 16.03 -6.08 23.00
C ALA A 316 15.57 -4.62 23.04
N ALA A 317 15.00 -4.18 24.18
CA ALA A 317 14.61 -2.78 24.38
C ALA A 317 15.82 -1.84 24.20
N GLN A 318 16.96 -2.17 24.80
CA GLN A 318 18.18 -1.39 24.68
C GLN A 318 18.72 -1.39 23.24
N ALA A 319 18.79 -2.57 22.60
CA ALA A 319 19.35 -2.71 21.25
C ALA A 319 18.53 -1.97 20.20
N ILE A 320 17.21 -2.06 20.26
CA ILE A 320 16.29 -1.34 19.36
C ILE A 320 16.32 0.15 19.67
N GLY A 321 16.18 0.56 20.94
CA GLY A 321 16.19 1.97 21.36
C GLY A 321 17.48 2.71 20.97
N ALA A 322 18.65 2.06 21.15
CA ALA A 322 19.94 2.65 20.75
C ALA A 322 20.07 2.86 19.22
N ARG A 323 19.40 2.03 18.40
CA ARG A 323 19.34 2.22 16.95
C ARG A 323 18.32 3.32 16.56
N LEU A 324 17.15 3.33 17.18
CA LEU A 324 16.15 4.38 16.97
C LEU A 324 16.71 5.75 17.28
N ALA A 325 17.45 5.91 18.38
CA ALA A 325 18.09 7.17 18.78
C ALA A 325 19.03 7.76 17.71
N LYS A 326 19.56 6.93 16.81
CA LYS A 326 20.41 7.38 15.69
C LYS A 326 19.64 7.78 14.43
N THR A 327 18.33 7.62 14.42
CA THR A 327 17.51 7.96 13.27
C THR A 327 17.29 9.48 13.22
N SER A 328 17.83 10.15 12.22
CA SER A 328 17.53 11.57 11.98
C SER A 328 16.14 11.72 11.36
N VAL A 329 15.32 12.58 11.96
CA VAL A 329 13.92 12.82 11.56
C VAL A 329 13.79 14.26 11.10
N GLY A 330 13.08 14.53 10.00
CA GLY A 330 12.88 15.91 9.56
C GLY A 330 12.50 16.05 8.09
N ASN A 331 12.92 17.16 7.49
CA ASN A 331 12.64 17.50 6.10
C ASN A 331 13.32 16.48 5.14
N PRO A 332 12.56 15.72 4.34
CA PRO A 332 13.13 14.71 3.44
C PRO A 332 14.03 15.29 2.33
N ARG A 333 14.01 16.61 2.12
CA ARG A 333 14.90 17.28 1.17
C ARG A 333 16.33 17.43 1.70
N ASN A 334 16.50 17.33 3.02
CA ASN A 334 17.81 17.34 3.64
C ASN A 334 18.42 15.93 3.59
N GLU A 335 19.54 15.76 2.91
CA GLU A 335 20.19 14.46 2.67
C GLU A 335 20.63 13.72 3.95
N THR A 336 20.77 14.43 5.07
CA THR A 336 21.12 13.83 6.37
C THR A 336 19.93 13.18 7.06
N VAL A 337 18.70 13.49 6.63
CA VAL A 337 17.47 12.93 7.16
C VAL A 337 17.26 11.50 6.68
N ARG A 338 16.92 10.60 7.61
CA ARG A 338 16.64 9.18 7.34
C ARG A 338 15.16 8.83 7.39
N MET A 339 14.39 9.60 8.12
CA MET A 339 12.94 9.43 8.25
C MET A 339 12.25 10.76 8.01
N GLY A 340 11.39 10.81 6.99
CA GLY A 340 10.63 11.99 6.61
C GLY A 340 9.36 12.21 7.46
N ALA A 341 8.37 12.89 6.88
CA ALA A 341 7.10 13.21 7.51
C ALA A 341 6.06 12.11 7.35
N LEU A 342 5.04 12.12 8.18
CA LEU A 342 3.75 11.48 7.90
C LEU A 342 3.06 12.24 6.77
N VAL A 343 2.22 11.54 6.00
CA VAL A 343 1.69 12.03 4.73
C VAL A 343 0.91 13.35 4.81
N ASN A 344 0.24 13.61 5.91
CA ASN A 344 -0.52 14.84 6.13
C ASN A 344 -0.90 15.02 7.61
N ARG A 345 -1.57 16.14 7.93
CA ARG A 345 -2.01 16.46 9.28
C ARG A 345 -3.00 15.45 9.87
N THR A 346 -3.95 14.95 9.08
CA THR A 346 -4.91 13.95 9.54
C THR A 346 -4.21 12.66 9.99
N GLN A 347 -3.22 12.19 9.22
CA GLN A 347 -2.44 11.02 9.58
C GLN A 347 -1.53 11.29 10.80
N TYR A 348 -0.97 12.49 10.89
CA TYR A 348 -0.19 12.92 12.06
C TYR A 348 -1.03 12.87 13.33
N ASP A 349 -2.24 13.43 13.29
CA ASP A 349 -3.14 13.45 14.44
C ASP A 349 -3.58 12.02 14.81
N ALA A 350 -3.93 11.18 13.82
CA ALA A 350 -4.28 9.77 14.06
C ALA A 350 -3.14 8.97 14.71
N VAL A 351 -1.89 9.18 14.29
CA VAL A 351 -0.72 8.54 14.92
C VAL A 351 -0.52 9.01 16.35
N ARG A 352 -0.66 10.31 16.62
CA ARG A 352 -0.54 10.86 17.97
C ARG A 352 -1.64 10.35 18.90
N ASP A 353 -2.87 10.30 18.43
CA ASP A 353 -4.01 9.80 19.20
C ASP A 353 -3.86 8.30 19.51
N GLY A 354 -3.49 7.49 18.50
CA GLY A 354 -3.22 6.06 18.67
C GLY A 354 -2.06 5.80 19.63
N LEU A 355 -0.97 6.57 19.52
CA LEU A 355 0.16 6.48 20.44
C LEU A 355 -0.25 6.88 21.87
N ALA A 356 -1.03 7.95 22.04
CA ALA A 356 -1.53 8.37 23.34
C ALA A 356 -2.48 7.31 23.95
N TYR A 357 -3.27 6.63 23.10
CA TYR A 357 -4.13 5.53 23.52
C TYR A 357 -3.31 4.33 24.02
N LEU A 358 -2.27 3.91 23.28
CA LEU A 358 -1.40 2.79 23.67
C LEU A 358 -0.56 3.12 24.93
N LYS A 359 -0.05 4.33 25.05
CA LYS A 359 0.76 4.79 26.22
C LYS A 359 0.02 4.66 27.57
N LYS A 360 -1.31 4.60 27.58
CA LYS A 360 -2.07 4.39 28.81
C LYS A 360 -1.88 2.98 29.45
N GLN A 361 -1.35 2.04 28.68
CA GLN A 361 -1.25 0.63 29.08
C GLN A 361 0.13 0.01 28.78
N THR A 362 1.07 0.84 28.34
CA THR A 362 2.41 0.42 27.98
C THR A 362 3.44 1.34 28.61
N GLU A 363 4.62 0.84 28.86
CA GLU A 363 5.80 1.66 29.19
C GLU A 363 6.42 2.24 27.91
N VAL A 364 7.07 3.38 28.00
CA VAL A 364 7.82 3.96 26.89
C VAL A 364 9.27 3.54 26.99
N LEU A 365 9.72 2.70 26.09
CA LEU A 365 11.10 2.20 26.05
C LEU A 365 12.03 3.12 25.26
N HIS A 366 11.50 3.78 24.23
CA HIS A 366 12.16 4.84 23.48
C HIS A 366 11.11 5.89 23.09
N ASP A 367 11.33 7.14 23.48
CA ASP A 367 10.37 8.22 23.21
C ASP A 367 10.76 9.01 21.96
N GLY A 368 9.93 8.91 20.93
CA GLY A 368 10.09 9.67 19.69
C GLY A 368 10.05 11.20 19.88
N ALA A 369 9.42 11.68 20.95
CA ALA A 369 9.38 13.10 21.26
C ALA A 369 10.75 13.70 21.62
N THR A 370 11.74 12.87 21.94
CA THR A 370 13.10 13.31 22.25
C THR A 370 13.95 13.63 21.01
N HIS A 371 13.47 13.27 19.81
CA HIS A 371 14.19 13.55 18.57
C HIS A 371 14.09 15.03 18.19
N ALA A 372 15.24 15.68 18.01
CA ALA A 372 15.29 16.98 17.37
C ALA A 372 14.95 16.84 15.88
N LEU A 373 14.07 17.69 15.40
CA LEU A 373 13.72 17.71 13.97
C LEU A 373 14.82 18.42 13.17
N VAL A 374 15.25 17.82 12.10
CA VAL A 374 16.27 18.37 11.19
C VAL A 374 15.56 19.12 10.08
N ASP A 375 15.84 20.42 9.96
CA ASP A 375 15.29 21.28 8.91
C ASP A 375 13.75 21.21 8.81
N ALA A 376 13.09 21.07 9.95
CA ALA A 376 11.64 21.04 10.11
C ALA A 376 11.27 21.57 11.49
N ASP A 377 10.06 22.07 11.65
CA ASP A 377 9.55 22.61 12.91
C ASP A 377 8.35 21.80 13.45
N ALA A 378 7.81 22.23 14.58
CA ALA A 378 6.70 21.58 15.25
C ALA A 378 5.37 21.66 14.46
N SER A 379 5.27 22.50 13.44
CA SER A 379 4.09 22.57 12.56
C SER A 379 4.11 21.51 11.46
N SER A 380 5.28 20.90 11.22
CA SER A 380 5.43 19.80 10.26
C SER A 380 4.70 18.53 10.72
N CYS A 381 4.51 17.60 9.81
CA CYS A 381 3.98 16.27 10.13
C CYS A 381 5.09 15.26 10.48
N CYS A 382 6.27 15.72 10.89
CA CYS A 382 7.36 14.87 11.34
C CYS A 382 7.11 14.34 12.76
N VAL A 383 7.30 13.03 12.97
CA VAL A 383 7.15 12.35 14.28
C VAL A 383 8.32 11.41 14.49
N GLY A 384 9.00 11.50 15.63
CA GLY A 384 10.07 10.57 15.96
C GLY A 384 9.56 9.14 16.25
N PRO A 385 10.37 8.10 16.00
CA PRO A 385 9.98 6.71 16.22
C PRO A 385 9.85 6.42 17.71
N THR A 386 8.76 5.76 18.10
CA THR A 386 8.47 5.42 19.51
C THR A 386 8.40 3.91 19.69
N LEU A 387 9.23 3.35 20.58
CA LEU A 387 9.14 1.97 21.02
C LEU A 387 8.41 1.91 22.35
N LEU A 388 7.30 1.20 22.38
CA LEU A 388 6.54 0.87 23.56
C LEU A 388 6.94 -0.50 24.09
N GLY A 389 6.62 -0.79 25.34
CA GLY A 389 6.81 -2.10 25.95
C GLY A 389 5.64 -2.47 26.87
N THR A 390 5.37 -3.76 27.00
CA THR A 390 4.44 -4.26 28.00
C THR A 390 4.96 -5.55 28.60
N ARG A 391 5.00 -5.61 29.95
CA ARG A 391 5.40 -6.81 30.70
C ARG A 391 4.21 -7.69 31.07
N ASP A 392 3.00 -7.15 30.98
CA ASP A 392 1.75 -7.80 31.39
C ASP A 392 1.00 -8.45 30.20
N ALA A 393 1.73 -8.98 29.23
CA ALA A 393 1.14 -9.66 28.07
C ALA A 393 0.35 -10.95 28.45
N ALA A 394 0.35 -11.36 29.72
CA ALA A 394 -0.09 -12.67 30.17
C ALA A 394 -1.52 -12.70 30.77
N GLY A 395 -2.43 -11.85 30.37
CA GLY A 395 -3.84 -12.14 30.66
C GLY A 395 -4.63 -11.17 31.52
N SER A 396 -4.30 -9.90 31.55
CA SER A 396 -5.23 -8.87 32.00
C SER A 396 -5.90 -8.20 30.80
N ASP A 397 -7.16 -7.79 30.91
CA ASP A 397 -7.93 -7.02 29.91
C ASP A 397 -7.22 -5.73 29.46
N VAL A 398 -6.19 -5.32 30.18
CA VAL A 398 -5.42 -4.09 30.02
C VAL A 398 -4.43 -4.18 28.85
N SER A 399 -3.91 -5.38 28.50
CA SER A 399 -2.91 -5.55 27.44
C SER A 399 -3.52 -5.78 26.05
N ASP A 400 -4.83 -5.79 25.91
CA ASP A 400 -5.50 -6.12 24.64
C ASP A 400 -5.29 -5.07 23.57
N ARG A 401 -5.15 -3.80 23.93
CA ARG A 401 -5.02 -2.69 22.98
C ARG A 401 -3.84 -2.83 22.01
N VAL A 402 -2.73 -3.39 22.47
CA VAL A 402 -1.57 -3.64 21.59
C VAL A 402 -1.81 -4.74 20.55
N HIS A 403 -2.87 -5.54 20.76
CA HIS A 403 -3.27 -6.64 19.88
C HIS A 403 -4.46 -6.31 18.98
N ASP A 404 -5.10 -5.16 19.15
CA ASP A 404 -6.28 -4.74 18.39
C ASP A 404 -6.16 -3.33 17.77
N THR A 405 -5.12 -2.56 18.13
CA THR A 405 -4.96 -1.17 17.68
C THR A 405 -3.73 -1.02 16.81
N GLU A 406 -3.93 -0.76 15.52
CA GLU A 406 -2.86 -0.37 14.62
C GLU A 406 -2.60 1.14 14.69
N VAL A 407 -1.37 1.53 15.03
CA VAL A 407 -0.89 2.89 14.85
C VAL A 407 -0.08 2.95 13.56
N PHE A 408 -0.67 3.46 12.48
CA PHE A 408 -0.07 3.47 11.15
C PHE A 408 1.00 4.57 11.00
N GLY A 409 2.09 4.40 11.75
CA GLY A 409 3.20 5.33 11.90
C GLY A 409 4.43 4.67 12.52
N PRO A 410 5.43 5.42 12.97
CA PRO A 410 6.70 4.89 13.45
C PRO A 410 6.59 4.39 14.91
N VAL A 411 5.68 3.43 15.15
CA VAL A 411 5.36 2.90 16.49
C VAL A 411 5.36 1.38 16.45
N ALA A 412 6.04 0.75 17.41
CA ALA A 412 5.98 -0.69 17.68
C ALA A 412 5.98 -0.96 19.18
N THR A 413 5.47 -2.13 19.57
CA THR A 413 5.42 -2.58 20.97
C THR A 413 6.24 -3.84 21.17
N LEU A 414 7.19 -3.82 22.09
CA LEU A 414 7.98 -4.96 22.53
C LEU A 414 7.22 -5.73 23.61
N ILE A 415 7.12 -7.05 23.46
CA ILE A 415 6.26 -7.93 24.28
C ILE A 415 7.08 -9.16 24.65
N PRO A 416 7.31 -9.45 25.95
CA PRO A 416 7.98 -10.64 26.38
C PRO A 416 7.07 -11.87 26.32
N TYR A 417 7.65 -13.03 26.07
CA TYR A 417 6.96 -14.31 26.16
C TYR A 417 7.79 -15.33 26.98
N ARG A 418 7.10 -16.31 27.58
CA ARG A 418 7.71 -17.35 28.46
C ARG A 418 8.26 -18.53 27.66
N ASP A 419 7.47 -19.02 26.73
CA ASP A 419 7.77 -20.15 25.86
C ASP A 419 7.12 -19.99 24.48
N LEU A 420 7.44 -20.86 23.54
CA LEU A 420 6.93 -20.77 22.17
C LEU A 420 5.38 -20.88 22.11
N ALA A 421 4.78 -21.71 22.94
CA ALA A 421 3.31 -21.85 22.97
C ALA A 421 2.65 -20.55 23.38
N HIS A 422 3.19 -19.85 24.39
CA HIS A 422 2.75 -18.53 24.82
C HIS A 422 2.97 -17.48 23.70
N ALA A 423 4.13 -17.48 23.02
CA ALA A 423 4.39 -16.57 21.91
C ALA A 423 3.34 -16.72 20.79
N LEU A 424 3.03 -17.97 20.41
CA LEU A 424 2.01 -18.24 19.38
C LEU A 424 0.62 -17.82 19.79
N GLN A 425 0.25 -17.94 21.09
CA GLN A 425 -1.02 -17.40 21.61
C GLN A 425 -1.06 -15.87 21.45
N LEU A 426 0.01 -15.16 21.81
CA LEU A 426 0.11 -13.71 21.68
C LEU A 426 0.07 -13.25 20.22
N VAL A 427 0.76 -13.94 19.33
CA VAL A 427 0.73 -13.64 17.87
C VAL A 427 -0.71 -13.73 17.35
N ARG A 428 -1.44 -14.81 17.70
CA ARG A 428 -2.83 -15.04 17.25
C ARG A 428 -3.80 -13.97 17.70
N ARG A 429 -3.53 -13.25 18.78
CA ARG A 429 -4.39 -12.15 19.27
C ARG A 429 -4.50 -10.98 18.26
N GLY A 430 -3.59 -10.85 17.32
CA GLY A 430 -3.66 -9.85 16.26
C GLY A 430 -4.66 -10.14 15.14
N GLN A 431 -5.38 -11.25 15.21
CA GLN A 431 -6.57 -11.60 14.40
C GLN A 431 -6.42 -11.54 12.87
N GLY A 432 -5.26 -11.63 12.34
CA GLY A 432 -5.01 -11.52 10.91
C GLY A 432 -4.04 -10.39 10.63
N SER A 433 -2.85 -10.77 10.35
CA SER A 433 -1.76 -9.87 9.98
C SER A 433 -1.29 -10.26 8.59
N LEU A 434 -0.72 -9.31 7.86
CA LEU A 434 -0.14 -9.59 6.55
C LEU A 434 1.18 -10.35 6.68
N VAL A 435 1.95 -10.07 7.74
CA VAL A 435 3.31 -10.60 7.92
C VAL A 435 3.56 -11.03 9.37
N CYS A 436 4.22 -12.18 9.50
CA CYS A 436 4.91 -12.58 10.73
C CYS A 436 6.34 -12.93 10.38
N SER A 437 7.31 -12.09 10.81
CA SER A 437 8.73 -12.34 10.62
C SER A 437 9.27 -13.18 11.78
N VAL A 438 9.95 -14.29 11.48
CA VAL A 438 10.50 -15.21 12.48
C VAL A 438 12.02 -15.20 12.40
N TYR A 439 12.67 -15.01 13.53
CA TYR A 439 14.12 -14.92 13.65
C TYR A 439 14.67 -16.05 14.51
N GLY A 440 15.57 -16.87 13.96
CA GLY A 440 16.19 -18.00 14.64
C GLY A 440 17.20 -18.69 13.75
N LEU A 441 18.18 -19.37 14.35
CA LEU A 441 19.28 -20.03 13.63
C LEU A 441 18.86 -21.22 12.78
N SER A 442 17.71 -21.83 13.07
CA SER A 442 17.21 -22.97 12.30
C SER A 442 15.69 -22.96 12.20
N LEU A 443 15.20 -22.69 11.00
CA LEU A 443 13.76 -22.72 10.68
C LEU A 443 13.31 -24.08 10.13
N ILE A 444 14.23 -25.03 9.89
CA ILE A 444 13.91 -26.35 9.30
C ILE A 444 13.11 -27.27 10.23
N HIS A 445 13.01 -26.93 11.50
CA HIS A 445 12.24 -27.69 12.49
C HIS A 445 10.89 -27.05 12.84
N ILE A 446 10.51 -25.98 12.15
CA ILE A 446 9.20 -25.35 12.24
C ILE A 446 8.28 -25.97 11.19
#